data_04f5d92045e2bc68bf5af8b7ec69c6cc
#
_entry.id   04f5d92045e2bc68bf5af8b7ec69c6cc
#
_cell.length_a   1.000
_cell.length_b   1.000
_cell.length_c   1.000
_cell.angle_alpha   90.00
_cell.angle_beta   90.00
_cell.angle_gamma   90.00
#
_symmetry.space_group_name_H-M   'P 1'
#
loop_
_entity.id
_entity.type
_entity.pdbx_description
1 polymer ?
#
loop_
_entity_poly.entity_id
_entity_poly.type
_entity_poly.pdbx_seq_one_letter_code
_entity_poly.pdbx_strand_id
1 'polypeptide(L)'
;MSDASREVRSRIDRLEQAVARLPDGAERAPLAEGVHALREAMDRLEELDHDERHHLGHDLRVPLNAIAGWTHILRLDATSDSTVHRAVDVFDRNVRALTLLIETYTADGRQRRRPPP
;
A
#
# COMPACT_ATOMS: atom_id res chain seq x y z
N MET A 1 13.46 -11.77 -7.50
CA MET A 1 12.27 -11.16 -6.88
C MET A 1 11.44 -12.27 -6.24
N SER A 2 11.09 -12.13 -4.98
CA SER A 2 10.27 -13.11 -4.28
C SER A 2 8.80 -13.04 -4.73
N ASP A 3 8.04 -14.11 -4.49
CA ASP A 3 6.61 -14.12 -4.77
C ASP A 3 5.87 -13.02 -3.99
N ALA A 4 6.29 -12.79 -2.76
CA ALA A 4 5.71 -11.74 -1.94
C ALA A 4 6.00 -10.35 -2.51
N SER A 5 7.21 -10.10 -3.01
CA SER A 5 7.55 -8.84 -3.68
C SER A 5 6.71 -8.62 -4.93
N ARG A 6 6.49 -9.66 -5.72
CA ARG A 6 5.63 -9.59 -6.91
C ARG A 6 4.20 -9.24 -6.54
N GLU A 7 3.70 -9.87 -5.47
CA GLU A 7 2.33 -9.62 -5.00
C GLU A 7 2.18 -8.17 -4.54
N VAL A 8 3.14 -7.65 -3.78
CA VAL A 8 3.11 -6.24 -3.35
C VAL A 8 3.12 -5.32 -4.57
N ARG A 9 3.99 -5.54 -5.53
CA ARG A 9 4.06 -4.72 -6.74
C ARG A 9 2.78 -4.79 -7.56
N SER A 10 2.20 -5.96 -7.68
CA SER A 10 0.92 -6.15 -8.38
C SER A 10 -0.19 -5.34 -7.72
N ARG A 11 -0.23 -5.35 -6.39
CA ARG A 11 -1.22 -4.57 -5.63
C ARG A 11 -1.02 -3.07 -5.80
N ILE A 12 0.23 -2.60 -5.79
CA ILE A 12 0.55 -1.19 -6.04
C ILE A 12 0.12 -0.77 -7.45
N ASP A 13 0.36 -1.62 -8.46
CA ASP A 13 -0.09 -1.36 -9.83
C ASP A 13 -1.61 -1.16 -9.90
N ARG A 14 -2.36 -1.96 -9.16
CA ARG A 14 -3.82 -1.83 -9.09
C ARG A 14 -4.24 -0.52 -8.43
N LEU A 15 -3.52 -0.09 -7.40
CA LEU A 15 -3.79 1.22 -6.78
C LEU A 15 -3.52 2.37 -7.76
N GLU A 16 -2.44 2.29 -8.53
CA GLU A 16 -2.14 3.29 -9.55
C GLU A 16 -3.24 3.37 -10.63
N GLN A 17 -3.71 2.22 -11.08
CA GLN A 17 -4.80 2.15 -12.05
C GLN A 17 -6.10 2.74 -11.49
N ALA A 18 -6.37 2.49 -10.22
CA ALA A 18 -7.56 3.04 -9.56
C ALA A 18 -7.47 4.57 -9.45
N VAL A 19 -6.29 5.11 -9.10
CA VAL A 19 -6.07 6.56 -9.08
C VAL A 19 -6.32 7.17 -10.46
N ALA A 20 -5.82 6.52 -11.52
CA ALA A 20 -5.98 7.01 -12.89
C ALA A 20 -7.45 7.08 -13.33
N ARG A 21 -8.31 6.27 -12.74
CA ARG A 21 -9.74 6.24 -13.04
C ARG A 21 -10.57 7.23 -12.23
N LEU A 22 -9.97 7.80 -11.18
CA LEU A 22 -10.69 8.78 -10.36
C LEU A 22 -10.92 10.07 -11.15
N PRO A 23 -12.11 10.68 -10.98
CA PRO A 23 -12.33 12.02 -11.54
C PRO A 23 -11.46 13.05 -10.81
N ASP A 24 -11.24 14.19 -11.44
CA ASP A 24 -10.55 15.30 -10.78
C ASP A 24 -11.34 15.71 -9.54
N GLY A 25 -10.64 15.82 -8.43
CA GLY A 25 -11.24 16.15 -7.15
C GLY A 25 -10.20 16.24 -6.05
N ALA A 26 -10.63 16.62 -4.86
CA ALA A 26 -9.75 16.92 -3.74
C ALA A 26 -8.93 15.71 -3.27
N GLU A 27 -9.47 14.49 -3.43
CA GLU A 27 -8.85 13.27 -2.93
C GLU A 27 -7.85 12.64 -3.90
N ARG A 28 -7.93 12.98 -5.20
CA ARG A 28 -7.11 12.34 -6.22
C ARG A 28 -5.62 12.60 -6.02
N ALA A 29 -5.23 13.86 -5.80
CA ALA A 29 -3.83 14.22 -5.64
C ALA A 29 -3.19 13.56 -4.42
N PRO A 30 -3.77 13.63 -3.21
CA PRO A 30 -3.19 12.96 -2.06
C PRO A 30 -3.16 11.42 -2.19
N LEU A 31 -4.14 10.82 -2.86
CA LEU A 31 -4.11 9.38 -3.15
C LEU A 31 -2.97 9.04 -4.10
N ALA A 32 -2.78 9.84 -5.16
CA ALA A 32 -1.66 9.66 -6.09
C ALA A 32 -0.31 9.79 -5.38
N GLU A 33 -0.17 10.79 -4.51
CA GLU A 33 1.04 10.98 -3.71
C GLU A 33 1.32 9.79 -2.79
N GLY A 34 0.29 9.28 -2.13
CA GLY A 34 0.41 8.12 -1.25
C GLY A 34 0.85 6.87 -1.99
N VAL A 35 0.25 6.61 -3.14
CA VAL A 35 0.62 5.45 -3.98
C VAL A 35 2.04 5.59 -4.50
N HIS A 36 2.43 6.79 -4.93
CA HIS A 36 3.80 7.04 -5.38
C HIS A 36 4.83 6.82 -4.26
N ALA A 37 4.54 7.33 -3.06
CA ALA A 37 5.40 7.12 -1.89
C ALA A 37 5.52 5.65 -1.53
N LEU A 38 4.43 4.90 -1.65
CA LEU A 38 4.43 3.46 -1.40
C LEU A 38 5.32 2.73 -2.40
N ARG A 39 5.26 3.10 -3.69
CA ARG A 39 6.12 2.50 -4.71
C ARG A 39 7.58 2.82 -4.46
N GLU A 40 7.91 4.06 -4.13
CA GLU A 40 9.29 4.43 -3.81
C GLU A 40 9.83 3.66 -2.61
N ALA A 41 9.01 3.51 -1.57
CA ALA A 41 9.39 2.71 -0.40
C ALA A 41 9.64 1.25 -0.77
N MET A 42 8.81 0.69 -1.65
CA MET A 42 9.01 -0.68 -2.13
C MET A 42 10.30 -0.83 -2.95
N ASP A 43 10.60 0.16 -3.79
CA ASP A 43 11.84 0.16 -4.57
C ASP A 43 13.07 0.17 -3.64
N ARG A 44 13.04 0.99 -2.60
CA ARG A 44 14.12 1.02 -1.61
C ARG A 44 14.26 -0.31 -0.88
N LEU A 45 13.14 -0.93 -0.55
CA LEU A 45 13.11 -2.23 0.13
C LEU A 45 13.87 -3.30 -0.66
N GLU A 46 13.70 -3.31 -1.97
CA GLU A 46 14.32 -4.32 -2.83
C GLU A 46 15.83 -4.14 -2.97
N GLU A 47 16.34 -2.93 -2.71
CA GLU A 47 17.78 -2.66 -2.75
C GLU A 47 18.48 -3.07 -1.46
N LEU A 48 17.74 -3.36 -0.40
CA LEU A 48 18.29 -3.66 0.90
C LEU A 48 18.49 -5.16 1.11
N ASP A 49 19.44 -5.48 1.99
CA ASP A 49 19.63 -6.88 2.39
C ASP A 49 18.46 -7.34 3.28
N HIS A 50 18.47 -8.63 3.58
CA HIS A 50 17.39 -9.27 4.29
C HIS A 50 17.21 -8.75 5.74
N ASP A 51 18.32 -8.38 6.40
CA ASP A 51 18.28 -7.90 7.77
C ASP A 51 17.75 -6.48 7.88
N GLU A 52 17.95 -5.67 6.86
CA GLU A 52 17.50 -4.28 6.83
C GLU A 52 16.02 -4.15 6.47
N ARG A 53 15.44 -5.14 5.79
CA ARG A 53 14.07 -5.08 5.27
C ARG A 53 13.00 -4.90 6.34
N HIS A 54 13.22 -5.45 7.53
CA HIS A 54 12.19 -5.34 8.57
C HIS A 54 12.03 -3.92 9.10
N HIS A 55 13.08 -3.09 9.03
CA HIS A 55 12.99 -1.68 9.41
C HIS A 55 12.11 -0.88 8.44
N LEU A 56 12.01 -1.31 7.20
CA LEU A 56 11.22 -0.64 6.18
C LEU A 56 9.74 -0.98 6.20
N GLY A 57 9.34 -1.96 7.02
CA GLY A 57 7.91 -2.21 7.22
C GLY A 57 7.18 -0.95 7.67
N HIS A 58 7.82 -0.16 8.54
CA HIS A 58 7.28 1.12 8.97
C HIS A 58 7.18 2.11 7.80
N ASP A 59 8.20 2.20 6.96
CA ASP A 59 8.23 3.10 5.81
C ASP A 59 7.13 2.76 4.79
N LEU A 60 6.77 1.49 4.67
CA LEU A 60 5.66 1.06 3.83
C LEU A 60 4.31 1.38 4.46
N ARG A 61 4.20 1.29 5.79
CA ARG A 61 2.95 1.54 6.51
C ARG A 61 2.52 2.99 6.48
N VAL A 62 3.47 3.93 6.50
CA VAL A 62 3.13 5.36 6.51
C VAL A 62 2.32 5.75 5.27
N PRO A 63 2.80 5.53 4.03
CA PRO A 63 2.00 5.85 2.87
C PRO A 63 0.74 4.99 2.75
N LEU A 64 0.78 3.74 3.19
CA LEU A 64 -0.38 2.86 3.15
C LEU A 64 -1.50 3.38 4.06
N ASN A 65 -1.16 3.85 5.26
CA ASN A 65 -2.14 4.45 6.18
C ASN A 65 -2.71 5.75 5.61
N ALA A 66 -1.89 6.54 4.92
CA ALA A 66 -2.37 7.76 4.25
C ALA A 66 -3.37 7.41 3.15
N ILE A 67 -3.10 6.39 2.34
CA ILE A 67 -4.02 5.91 1.29
C ILE A 67 -5.33 5.45 1.94
N ALA A 68 -5.27 4.70 3.02
CA ALA A 68 -6.45 4.23 3.74
C ALA A 68 -7.31 5.40 4.24
N GLY A 69 -6.66 6.42 4.81
CA GLY A 69 -7.36 7.61 5.31
C GLY A 69 -8.06 8.38 4.19
N TRP A 70 -7.37 8.63 3.08
CA TRP A 70 -7.96 9.33 1.94
C TRP A 70 -9.04 8.50 1.24
N THR A 71 -8.92 7.18 1.23
CA THR A 71 -9.96 6.28 0.72
C THR A 71 -11.24 6.42 1.57
N HIS A 72 -11.08 6.52 2.88
CA HIS A 72 -12.22 6.75 3.77
C HIS A 72 -12.91 8.07 3.46
N ILE A 73 -12.15 9.15 3.28
CA ILE A 73 -12.70 10.46 2.91
C ILE A 73 -13.42 10.38 1.56
N LEU A 74 -12.81 9.73 0.59
CA LEU A 74 -13.41 9.55 -0.74
C LEU A 74 -14.76 8.80 -0.64
N ARG A 75 -14.84 7.78 0.21
CA ARG A 75 -16.08 7.04 0.43
C ARG A 75 -17.18 7.93 1.01
N LEU A 76 -16.83 8.80 1.96
CA LEU A 76 -17.80 9.71 2.57
C LEU A 76 -18.32 10.75 1.57
N ASP A 77 -17.48 11.18 0.63
CA ASP A 77 -17.86 12.16 -0.39
C ASP A 77 -18.60 11.55 -1.58
N ALA A 78 -18.46 10.25 -1.78
CA ALA A 78 -19.04 9.54 -2.92
C ALA A 78 -20.50 9.20 -2.65
N THR A 79 -21.42 10.05 -3.10
CA THR A 79 -22.85 9.85 -2.85
C THR A 79 -23.53 8.99 -3.90
N SER A 80 -23.22 9.14 -5.19
CA SER A 80 -23.92 8.43 -6.25
C SER A 80 -23.05 8.05 -7.45
N ASP A 81 -21.78 8.37 -7.44
CA ASP A 81 -20.89 8.09 -8.58
C ASP A 81 -20.39 6.65 -8.54
N SER A 82 -20.88 5.82 -9.47
CA SER A 82 -20.49 4.40 -9.53
C SER A 82 -19.01 4.18 -9.83
N THR A 83 -18.38 5.10 -10.58
CA THR A 83 -16.95 5.02 -10.88
C THR A 83 -16.13 5.21 -9.60
N VAL A 84 -16.52 6.17 -8.76
CA VAL A 84 -15.88 6.40 -7.47
C VAL A 84 -16.07 5.22 -6.54
N HIS A 85 -17.27 4.64 -6.47
CA HIS A 85 -17.54 3.45 -5.65
C HIS A 85 -16.68 2.26 -6.06
N ARG A 86 -16.50 2.05 -7.36
CA ARG A 86 -15.60 0.98 -7.85
C ARG A 86 -14.16 1.24 -7.45
N ALA A 87 -13.70 2.48 -7.55
CA ALA A 87 -12.35 2.85 -7.15
C ALA A 87 -12.15 2.61 -5.64
N VAL A 88 -13.10 3.00 -4.81
CA VAL A 88 -13.07 2.76 -3.35
C VAL A 88 -12.93 1.27 -3.06
N ASP A 89 -13.70 0.42 -3.74
CA ASP A 89 -13.61 -1.03 -3.55
C ASP A 89 -12.22 -1.57 -3.92
N VAL A 90 -11.64 -1.08 -5.01
CA VAL A 90 -10.29 -1.48 -5.42
C VAL A 90 -9.25 -1.03 -4.39
N PHE A 91 -9.33 0.21 -3.91
CA PHE A 91 -8.44 0.72 -2.87
C PHE A 91 -8.56 -0.12 -1.60
N ASP A 92 -9.76 -0.35 -1.09
CA ASP A 92 -9.98 -1.11 0.15
C ASP A 92 -9.38 -2.51 0.05
N ARG A 93 -9.67 -3.21 -1.03
CA ARG A 93 -9.19 -4.58 -1.23
C ARG A 93 -7.67 -4.64 -1.26
N ASN A 94 -7.04 -3.74 -2.00
CA ASN A 94 -5.60 -3.77 -2.16
C ASN A 94 -4.87 -3.24 -0.93
N VAL A 95 -5.42 -2.24 -0.24
CA VAL A 95 -4.87 -1.76 1.03
C VAL A 95 -4.89 -2.87 2.08
N ARG A 96 -5.98 -3.61 2.21
CA ARG A 96 -6.07 -4.73 3.15
C ARG A 96 -5.06 -5.82 2.82
N ALA A 97 -4.94 -6.18 1.55
CA ALA A 97 -3.98 -7.18 1.11
C ALA A 97 -2.54 -6.73 1.39
N LEU A 98 -2.22 -5.48 1.11
CA LEU A 98 -0.89 -4.91 1.36
C LEU A 98 -0.58 -4.87 2.85
N THR A 99 -1.55 -4.51 3.68
CA THR A 99 -1.38 -4.49 5.14
C THR A 99 -0.97 -5.87 5.65
N LEU A 100 -1.67 -6.91 5.21
CA LEU A 100 -1.35 -8.29 5.61
C LEU A 100 0.01 -8.73 5.11
N LEU A 101 0.35 -8.41 3.87
CA LEU A 101 1.65 -8.77 3.28
C LEU A 101 2.81 -8.10 4.04
N ILE A 102 2.65 -6.82 4.37
CA ILE A 102 3.67 -6.05 5.09
C ILE A 102 3.83 -6.58 6.52
N GLU A 103 2.74 -6.92 7.19
CA GLU A 103 2.78 -7.52 8.52
C GLU A 103 3.50 -8.86 8.51
N THR A 104 3.25 -9.69 7.51
CA THR A 104 3.91 -10.98 7.35
C THR A 104 5.42 -10.80 7.16
N TYR A 105 5.81 -9.87 6.31
CA TYR A 105 7.21 -9.52 6.10
C TYR A 105 7.90 -9.07 7.38
N THR A 106 7.23 -8.21 8.15
CA THR A 106 7.77 -7.67 9.38
C THR A 106 7.88 -8.75 10.46
N ALA A 107 6.85 -9.61 10.57
CA ALA A 107 6.84 -10.71 11.52
C ALA A 107 7.97 -11.72 11.24
N ASP A 108 8.16 -12.09 9.97
CA ASP A 108 9.24 -12.99 9.56
C ASP A 108 10.62 -12.42 9.91
N GLY A 109 10.82 -11.13 9.66
CA GLY A 109 12.06 -10.45 10.03
C GLY A 109 12.31 -10.46 11.52
N ARG A 110 11.27 -10.26 12.34
CA ARG A 110 11.37 -10.31 13.80
C ARG A 110 11.70 -11.69 14.31
N GLN A 111 11.07 -12.72 13.76
CA GLN A 111 11.30 -14.10 14.16
C GLN A 111 12.74 -14.53 13.88
N ARG A 112 13.29 -14.12 12.76
CA ARG A 112 14.67 -14.47 12.39
C ARG A 112 15.70 -13.78 13.26
N ARG A 113 15.36 -12.66 13.89
CA ARG A 113 16.26 -11.93 14.78
C ARG A 113 16.17 -12.35 16.22
N ARG A 114 15.17 -13.13 16.61
CA ARG A 114 15.09 -13.64 17.97
C ARG A 114 16.23 -14.64 18.19
N PRO A 115 17.03 -14.44 19.23
CA PRO A 115 18.01 -15.45 19.58
C PRO A 115 17.29 -16.75 19.96
N PRO A 116 17.86 -17.92 19.64
CA PRO A 116 17.25 -19.17 20.06
C PRO A 116 17.17 -19.25 21.59
N PRO A 117 16.14 -19.87 22.13
CA PRO A 117 15.99 -20.03 23.58
C PRO A 117 17.09 -20.90 24.17
#